data_1a072b3faa37a7d2d89c9fa67cf8148a
#
_entry.id   1a072b3faa37a7d2d89c9fa67cf8148a
#
_cell.length_a   1.000
_cell.length_b   1.000
_cell.length_c   1.000
_cell.angle_alpha   90.00
_cell.angle_beta   90.00
_cell.angle_gamma   90.00
#
_symmetry.space_group_name_H-M   'P 1'
#
loop_
_entity.id
_entity.type
_entity.pdbx_description
1 polymer ?
#
loop_
_entity_poly.entity_id
_entity_poly.type
_entity_poly.pdbx_seq_one_letter_code
_entity_poly.pdbx_strand_id
1 'polypeptide(L)'
;MGSGASKANAAKGGKRKKNDPRAQLERLVASGNVRGVADLLSKKTELTNSALDDKSGTRAIHIACKNGDKDMIRELMKRNCFLNQKDSRGCTALMLAAAAGHDKIVKLIVDSGADVRMKDKNDDTALEYAEKNNRPKVKELLNLYACEYTW
;
A
#
# COMPACT_ATOMS: atom_id res chain seq x y z
N MET A 1 -1.74 20.60 44.85
CA MET A 1 -0.85 20.98 43.77
C MET A 1 -0.49 19.72 42.97
N GLY A 2 -1.36 19.25 42.14
CA GLY A 2 -1.09 18.09 41.33
C GLY A 2 -0.59 18.54 39.96
N SER A 3 0.70 18.62 39.73
CA SER A 3 1.25 18.61 38.39
C SER A 3 1.07 17.22 37.81
N GLY A 4 -0.06 16.99 37.16
CA GLY A 4 -0.25 15.82 36.33
C GLY A 4 0.72 15.90 35.17
N ALA A 5 1.94 15.44 35.38
CA ALA A 5 2.80 15.13 34.27
C ALA A 5 2.11 14.01 33.51
N SER A 6 1.38 14.35 32.46
CA SER A 6 1.00 13.39 31.44
C SER A 6 2.32 12.88 30.89
N LYS A 7 2.75 11.74 31.38
CA LYS A 7 3.80 10.97 30.72
C LYS A 7 3.25 10.68 29.33
N ALA A 8 3.65 11.51 28.36
CA ALA A 8 3.54 11.13 26.99
C ALA A 8 4.18 9.75 26.93
N ASN A 9 3.39 8.72 26.76
CA ASN A 9 3.89 7.42 26.38
C ASN A 9 4.58 7.65 25.03
N ALA A 10 5.84 8.04 25.12
CA ALA A 10 6.73 7.86 24.01
C ALA A 10 6.57 6.38 23.67
N ALA A 11 5.88 6.09 22.56
CA ALA A 11 5.79 4.77 22.05
C ALA A 11 7.23 4.32 21.87
N LYS A 12 7.76 3.68 22.90
CA LYS A 12 9.00 2.92 22.80
C LYS A 12 8.73 2.03 21.60
N GLY A 13 9.55 2.15 20.54
CA GLY A 13 9.52 1.24 19.43
C GLY A 13 9.67 -0.16 20.02
N GLY A 14 8.57 -0.71 20.46
CA GLY A 14 8.51 -2.03 21.05
C GLY A 14 9.01 -2.97 19.99
N LYS A 15 10.10 -3.69 20.27
CA LYS A 15 10.53 -4.81 19.42
C LYS A 15 9.28 -5.64 19.18
N ARG A 16 8.74 -5.60 17.94
CA ARG A 16 7.58 -6.42 17.58
C ARG A 16 7.90 -7.85 17.96
N LYS A 17 7.03 -8.48 18.73
CA LYS A 17 7.24 -9.87 19.17
C LYS A 17 7.44 -10.72 17.91
N LYS A 18 8.38 -11.68 17.95
CA LYS A 18 8.67 -12.57 16.82
C LYS A 18 7.41 -13.27 16.26
N ASN A 19 6.36 -13.37 17.05
CA ASN A 19 5.07 -14.01 16.71
C ASN A 19 3.95 -13.00 16.42
N ASP A 20 4.23 -11.71 16.20
CA ASP A 20 3.23 -10.76 15.79
C ASP A 20 2.73 -11.11 14.38
N PRO A 21 1.42 -11.38 14.20
CA PRO A 21 0.87 -11.73 12.88
C PRO A 21 1.06 -10.64 11.82
N ARG A 22 1.08 -9.36 12.22
CA ARG A 22 1.37 -8.24 11.30
C ARG A 22 2.81 -8.29 10.80
N ALA A 23 3.77 -8.51 11.71
CA ALA A 23 5.17 -8.65 11.35
C ALA A 23 5.42 -9.91 10.51
N GLN A 24 4.67 -10.97 10.76
CA GLN A 24 4.71 -12.18 9.93
C GLN A 24 4.20 -11.89 8.52
N LEU A 25 3.05 -11.22 8.41
CA LEU A 25 2.48 -10.82 7.11
C LEU A 25 3.44 -9.92 6.33
N GLU A 26 4.02 -8.91 7.00
CA GLU A 26 5.01 -8.01 6.39
C GLU A 26 6.18 -8.77 5.76
N ARG A 27 6.77 -9.73 6.49
CA ARG A 27 7.87 -10.56 5.99
C ARG A 27 7.46 -11.43 4.80
N LEU A 28 6.28 -12.04 4.86
CA LEU A 28 5.76 -12.89 3.79
C LEU A 28 5.50 -12.10 2.52
N VAL A 29 4.94 -10.89 2.65
CA VAL A 29 4.70 -10.00 1.50
C VAL A 29 6.03 -9.47 0.95
N ALA A 30 6.95 -9.06 1.81
CA ALA A 30 8.27 -8.56 1.40
C ALA A 30 9.10 -9.62 0.67
N SER A 31 8.96 -10.90 1.06
CA SER A 31 9.66 -12.02 0.43
C SER A 31 8.94 -12.60 -0.79
N GLY A 32 7.76 -12.09 -1.15
CA GLY A 32 6.95 -12.61 -2.25
C GLY A 32 6.35 -14.00 -1.99
N ASN A 33 6.24 -14.41 -0.72
CA ASN A 33 5.68 -15.72 -0.38
C ASN A 33 4.14 -15.70 -0.40
N VAL A 34 3.57 -15.81 -1.59
CA VAL A 34 2.12 -15.76 -1.83
C VAL A 34 1.37 -16.85 -1.07
N ARG A 35 1.92 -18.08 -1.02
CA ARG A 35 1.29 -19.20 -0.28
C ARG A 35 1.24 -18.93 1.22
N GLY A 36 2.35 -18.47 1.79
CA GLY A 36 2.40 -18.11 3.21
C GLY A 36 1.43 -16.99 3.57
N VAL A 37 1.26 -16.00 2.69
CA VAL A 37 0.25 -14.93 2.84
C VAL A 37 -1.15 -15.51 2.76
N ALA A 38 -1.43 -16.38 1.80
CA ALA A 38 -2.74 -17.01 1.66
C ALA A 38 -3.12 -17.84 2.91
N ASP A 39 -2.18 -18.62 3.43
CA ASP A 39 -2.38 -19.42 4.64
C ASP A 39 -2.61 -18.55 5.88
N LEU A 40 -1.82 -17.49 6.04
CA LEU A 40 -1.97 -16.59 7.18
C LEU A 40 -3.31 -15.83 7.13
N LEU A 41 -3.67 -15.28 5.98
CA LEU A 41 -4.91 -14.51 5.80
C LEU A 41 -6.16 -15.39 5.78
N SER A 42 -6.07 -16.70 5.53
CA SER A 42 -7.19 -17.62 5.68
C SER A 42 -7.57 -17.81 7.16
N LYS A 43 -6.59 -17.70 8.06
CA LYS A 43 -6.76 -17.81 9.51
C LYS A 43 -7.05 -16.48 10.18
N LYS A 44 -6.60 -15.37 9.58
CA LYS A 44 -6.65 -14.02 10.15
C LYS A 44 -7.02 -13.00 9.05
N THR A 45 -8.28 -13.06 8.63
CA THR A 45 -8.81 -12.23 7.53
C THR A 45 -8.73 -10.73 7.80
N GLU A 46 -8.81 -10.34 9.08
CA GLU A 46 -8.71 -8.94 9.52
C GLU A 46 -7.38 -8.29 9.16
N LEU A 47 -6.33 -9.08 8.92
CA LEU A 47 -5.01 -8.56 8.57
C LEU A 47 -4.92 -8.06 7.13
N THR A 48 -5.83 -8.45 6.25
CA THR A 48 -5.79 -8.05 4.82
C THR A 48 -5.71 -6.54 4.65
N ASN A 49 -6.51 -5.80 5.42
CA ASN A 49 -6.62 -4.34 5.35
C ASN A 49 -5.99 -3.62 6.56
N SER A 50 -5.38 -4.37 7.48
CA SER A 50 -4.73 -3.76 8.64
C SER A 50 -3.42 -3.07 8.25
N ALA A 51 -3.06 -2.02 8.97
CA ALA A 51 -1.73 -1.45 8.88
C ALA A 51 -0.71 -2.46 9.44
N LEU A 52 0.33 -2.73 8.67
CA LEU A 52 1.43 -3.61 9.08
C LEU A 52 2.33 -2.92 10.09
N ASP A 53 2.44 -1.59 9.96
CA ASP A 53 3.17 -0.73 10.87
C ASP A 53 2.30 0.48 11.25
N ASP A 54 2.10 0.67 12.54
CA ASP A 54 1.25 1.75 13.06
C ASP A 54 1.83 3.16 12.80
N LYS A 55 3.15 3.27 12.63
CA LYS A 55 3.81 4.55 12.34
C LYS A 55 3.71 4.94 10.87
N SER A 56 3.99 4.00 9.99
CA SER A 56 3.97 4.24 8.54
C SER A 56 2.58 4.07 7.93
N GLY A 57 1.66 3.41 8.61
CA GLY A 57 0.35 3.08 8.05
C GLY A 57 0.40 2.17 6.81
N THR A 58 1.57 1.57 6.56
CA THR A 58 1.80 0.71 5.39
C THR A 58 0.98 -0.58 5.51
N ARG A 59 0.35 -0.98 4.43
CA ARG A 59 -0.43 -2.21 4.31
C ARG A 59 0.22 -3.18 3.34
N ALA A 60 -0.20 -4.43 3.37
CA ALA A 60 0.29 -5.47 2.46
C ALA A 60 0.23 -5.06 0.98
N ILE A 61 -0.86 -4.43 0.56
CA ILE A 61 -1.03 -3.96 -0.82
C ILE A 61 0.01 -2.90 -1.23
N HIS A 62 0.42 -2.00 -0.32
CA HIS A 62 1.45 -1.00 -0.59
C HIS A 62 2.79 -1.66 -0.91
N ILE A 63 3.19 -2.65 -0.12
CA ILE A 63 4.45 -3.39 -0.33
C ILE A 63 4.40 -4.18 -1.64
N ALA A 64 3.31 -4.90 -1.89
CA ALA A 64 3.14 -5.70 -3.10
C ALA A 64 3.18 -4.84 -4.37
N CYS A 65 2.54 -3.67 -4.36
CA CYS A 65 2.55 -2.72 -5.48
C CYS A 65 3.94 -2.09 -5.69
N LYS A 66 4.63 -1.74 -4.62
CA LYS A 66 6.01 -1.23 -4.69
C LYS A 66 6.98 -2.27 -5.28
N ASN A 67 6.81 -3.54 -4.89
CA ASN A 67 7.67 -4.64 -5.35
C ASN A 67 7.31 -5.12 -6.76
N GLY A 68 6.12 -4.80 -7.27
CA GLY A 68 5.65 -5.26 -8.57
C GLY A 68 5.20 -6.73 -8.57
N ASP A 69 4.84 -7.27 -7.41
CA ASP A 69 4.43 -8.66 -7.26
C ASP A 69 2.96 -8.85 -7.64
N LYS A 70 2.73 -9.18 -8.89
CA LYS A 70 1.40 -9.34 -9.47
C LYS A 70 0.57 -10.45 -8.80
N ASP A 71 1.20 -11.55 -8.46
CA ASP A 71 0.50 -12.70 -7.87
C ASP A 71 0.10 -12.40 -6.43
N MET A 72 0.96 -11.69 -5.69
CA MET A 72 0.65 -11.19 -4.36
C MET A 72 -0.53 -10.21 -4.39
N ILE A 73 -0.52 -9.28 -5.33
CA ILE A 73 -1.61 -8.30 -5.51
C ILE A 73 -2.92 -9.02 -5.81
N ARG A 74 -2.92 -9.99 -6.72
CA ARG A 74 -4.10 -10.81 -7.03
C ARG A 74 -4.63 -11.57 -5.82
N GLU A 75 -3.73 -12.14 -5.01
CA GLU A 75 -4.11 -12.86 -3.79
C GLU A 75 -4.76 -11.92 -2.76
N LEU A 76 -4.19 -10.73 -2.57
CA LEU A 76 -4.77 -9.71 -1.69
C LEU A 76 -6.14 -9.22 -2.20
N MET A 77 -6.29 -9.04 -3.52
CA MET A 77 -7.54 -8.62 -4.14
C MET A 77 -8.66 -9.65 -4.00
N LYS A 78 -8.36 -10.95 -4.09
CA LYS A 78 -9.31 -12.03 -3.80
C LYS A 78 -9.89 -11.95 -2.39
N ARG A 79 -9.19 -11.28 -1.48
CA ARG A 79 -9.56 -11.10 -0.07
C ARG A 79 -10.12 -9.70 0.22
N ASN A 80 -10.60 -9.01 -0.81
CA ASN A 80 -11.20 -7.67 -0.72
C ASN A 80 -10.27 -6.65 -0.05
N CYS A 81 -9.00 -6.59 -0.47
CA CYS A 81 -8.10 -5.53 -0.01
C CYS A 81 -8.58 -4.16 -0.52
N PHE A 82 -8.47 -3.15 0.33
CA PHE A 82 -8.83 -1.78 -0.02
C PHE A 82 -7.70 -1.13 -0.83
N LEU A 83 -7.97 -0.81 -2.11
CA LEU A 83 -6.98 -0.28 -3.04
C LEU A 83 -6.63 1.20 -2.78
N ASN A 84 -7.60 1.97 -2.26
CA ASN A 84 -7.48 3.43 -2.10
C ASN A 84 -7.03 3.86 -0.69
N GLN A 85 -6.53 2.94 0.12
CA GLN A 85 -6.01 3.28 1.45
C GLN A 85 -4.68 4.03 1.34
N LYS A 86 -4.54 5.06 2.16
CA LYS A 86 -3.33 5.89 2.25
C LYS A 86 -2.42 5.42 3.39
N ASP A 87 -1.13 5.51 3.18
CA ASP A 87 -0.13 5.39 4.26
C ASP A 87 0.00 6.71 5.04
N SER A 88 0.93 6.78 5.98
CA SER A 88 1.15 7.99 6.80
C SER A 88 1.61 9.23 6.00
N ARG A 89 2.12 9.04 4.78
CA ARG A 89 2.51 10.12 3.85
C ARG A 89 1.36 10.52 2.94
N GLY A 90 0.23 9.83 3.02
CA GLY A 90 -0.91 9.99 2.13
C GLY A 90 -0.78 9.21 0.81
N CYS A 91 0.25 8.36 0.68
CA CYS A 91 0.50 7.59 -0.53
C CYS A 91 -0.45 6.40 -0.64
N THR A 92 -1.01 6.19 -1.82
CA THR A 92 -1.76 4.99 -2.16
C THR A 92 -0.85 3.92 -2.78
N ALA A 93 -1.34 2.69 -2.85
CA ALA A 93 -0.65 1.60 -3.55
C ALA A 93 -0.37 1.94 -5.03
N LEU A 94 -1.31 2.65 -5.68
CA LEU A 94 -1.16 3.12 -7.06
C LEU A 94 0.03 4.08 -7.23
N MET A 95 0.21 5.03 -6.31
CA MET A 95 1.35 5.96 -6.33
C MET A 95 2.68 5.22 -6.20
N LEU A 96 2.75 4.21 -5.36
CA LEU A 96 3.97 3.40 -5.17
C LEU A 96 4.28 2.55 -6.41
N ALA A 97 3.27 1.95 -7.04
CA ALA A 97 3.44 1.22 -8.29
C ALA A 97 3.89 2.15 -9.44
N ALA A 98 3.33 3.37 -9.48
CA ALA A 98 3.68 4.38 -10.48
C ALA A 98 5.13 4.85 -10.32
N ALA A 99 5.56 5.16 -9.10
CA ALA A 99 6.95 5.54 -8.79
C ALA A 99 7.95 4.43 -9.16
N ALA A 100 7.60 3.17 -8.91
CA ALA A 100 8.42 2.02 -9.25
C ALA A 100 8.45 1.71 -10.76
N GLY A 101 7.48 2.21 -11.52
CA GLY A 101 7.38 2.00 -12.97
C GLY A 101 6.76 0.67 -13.38
N HIS A 102 5.93 0.09 -12.52
CA HIS A 102 5.26 -1.19 -12.77
C HIS A 102 3.97 -0.99 -13.58
N ASP A 103 4.08 -0.74 -14.88
CA ASP A 103 2.98 -0.47 -15.81
C ASP A 103 1.86 -1.53 -15.76
N LYS A 104 2.21 -2.82 -15.74
CA LYS A 104 1.24 -3.92 -15.65
C LYS A 104 0.49 -3.94 -14.33
N ILE A 105 1.13 -3.52 -13.24
CA ILE A 105 0.51 -3.42 -11.92
C ILE A 105 -0.42 -2.21 -11.88
N VAL A 106 0.04 -1.06 -12.38
CA VAL A 106 -0.78 0.16 -12.49
C VAL A 106 -2.08 -0.15 -13.25
N LYS A 107 -1.96 -0.81 -14.42
CA LYS A 107 -3.13 -1.25 -15.18
C LYS A 107 -4.05 -2.15 -14.35
N LEU A 108 -3.50 -3.17 -13.72
CA LEU A 108 -4.27 -4.14 -12.92
C LEU A 108 -5.08 -3.47 -11.82
N ILE A 109 -4.45 -2.59 -11.02
CA ILE A 109 -5.12 -1.96 -9.87
C ILE A 109 -6.10 -0.86 -10.28
N VAL A 110 -5.85 -0.14 -11.38
CA VAL A 110 -6.81 0.84 -11.91
C VAL A 110 -8.05 0.14 -12.49
N ASP A 111 -7.85 -0.91 -13.28
CA ASP A 111 -8.95 -1.73 -13.82
C ASP A 111 -9.79 -2.38 -12.68
N SER A 112 -9.21 -2.51 -11.49
CA SER A 112 -9.87 -3.05 -10.30
C SER A 112 -10.49 -1.99 -9.38
N GLY A 113 -10.48 -0.72 -9.77
CA GLY A 113 -11.16 0.37 -9.07
C GLY A 113 -10.26 1.28 -8.23
N ALA A 114 -8.95 1.28 -8.43
CA ALA A 114 -8.08 2.27 -7.81
C ALA A 114 -8.36 3.66 -8.39
N ASP A 115 -8.50 4.66 -7.52
CA ASP A 115 -8.75 6.05 -7.92
C ASP A 115 -7.44 6.74 -8.33
N VAL A 116 -7.33 7.08 -9.61
CA VAL A 116 -6.16 7.75 -10.19
C VAL A 116 -6.00 9.19 -9.74
N ARG A 117 -7.06 9.82 -9.18
CA ARG A 117 -7.10 11.23 -8.79
C ARG A 117 -6.72 11.48 -7.33
N MET A 118 -6.50 10.42 -6.56
CA MET A 118 -6.11 10.58 -5.17
C MET A 118 -4.77 11.30 -5.06
N LYS A 119 -4.69 12.18 -4.07
CA LYS A 119 -3.50 12.99 -3.79
C LYS A 119 -2.89 12.60 -2.45
N ASP A 120 -1.57 12.64 -2.39
CA ASP A 120 -0.84 12.51 -1.13
C ASP A 120 -0.82 13.81 -0.32
N LYS A 121 -0.01 13.89 0.72
CA LYS A 121 0.12 15.09 1.57
C LYS A 121 0.80 16.28 0.89
N ASN A 122 1.44 16.06 -0.26
CA ASN A 122 2.09 17.08 -1.08
C ASN A 122 1.24 17.48 -2.29
N ASP A 123 -0.03 17.04 -2.34
CA ASP A 123 -0.93 17.19 -3.48
C ASP A 123 -0.49 16.45 -4.76
N ASP A 124 0.43 15.50 -4.65
CA ASP A 124 0.88 14.69 -5.76
C ASP A 124 -0.06 13.49 -6.01
N THR A 125 -0.43 13.28 -7.26
CA THR A 125 -1.16 12.09 -7.74
C THR A 125 -0.19 10.99 -8.20
N ALA A 126 -0.71 9.83 -8.59
CA ALA A 126 0.10 8.77 -9.19
C ALA A 126 0.82 9.23 -10.48
N LEU A 127 0.22 10.18 -11.22
CA LEU A 127 0.80 10.75 -12.42
C LEU A 127 2.08 11.54 -12.10
N GLU A 128 2.03 12.43 -11.10
CA GLU A 128 3.20 13.18 -10.64
C GLU A 128 4.30 12.24 -10.12
N TYR A 129 3.93 11.15 -9.45
CA TYR A 129 4.89 10.12 -9.03
C TYR A 129 5.61 9.46 -10.22
N ALA A 130 4.88 9.15 -11.30
CA ALA A 130 5.46 8.61 -12.52
C ALA A 130 6.39 9.63 -13.21
N GLU A 131 6.01 10.91 -13.23
CA GLU A 131 6.82 11.99 -13.81
C GLU A 131 8.12 12.21 -13.04
N LYS A 132 8.03 12.39 -11.71
CA LYS A 132 9.19 12.61 -10.85
C LYS A 132 10.20 11.45 -10.87
N ASN A 133 9.75 10.24 -11.17
CA ASN A 133 10.57 9.04 -11.22
C ASN A 133 10.93 8.60 -12.66
N ASN A 134 10.68 9.42 -13.66
CA ASN A 134 10.98 9.12 -15.07
C ASN A 134 10.36 7.79 -15.54
N ARG A 135 9.05 7.62 -15.38
CA ARG A 135 8.32 6.41 -15.79
C ARG A 135 7.37 6.70 -16.96
N PRO A 136 7.90 6.85 -18.19
CA PRO A 136 7.11 7.33 -19.35
C PRO A 136 5.93 6.42 -19.69
N LYS A 137 6.09 5.10 -19.64
CA LYS A 137 4.99 4.15 -19.90
C LYS A 137 3.86 4.27 -18.90
N VAL A 138 4.18 4.42 -17.62
CA VAL A 138 3.19 4.61 -16.57
C VAL A 138 2.50 5.95 -16.71
N LYS A 139 3.26 7.01 -17.03
CA LYS A 139 2.70 8.34 -17.30
C LYS A 139 1.68 8.30 -18.44
N GLU A 140 2.03 7.69 -19.56
CA GLU A 140 1.14 7.54 -20.72
C GLU A 140 -0.13 6.79 -20.34
N LEU A 141 0.01 5.68 -19.63
CA LEU A 141 -1.10 4.86 -19.16
C LEU A 141 -2.03 5.65 -18.23
N LEU A 142 -1.49 6.37 -17.26
CA LEU A 142 -2.28 7.17 -16.31
C LEU A 142 -3.00 8.36 -16.99
N ASN A 143 -2.39 8.96 -18.01
CA ASN A 143 -3.04 9.99 -18.82
C ASN A 143 -4.26 9.45 -19.57
N LEU A 144 -4.17 8.24 -20.13
CA LEU A 144 -5.33 7.58 -20.78
C LEU A 144 -6.47 7.40 -19.79
N TYR A 145 -6.20 6.88 -18.59
CA TYR A 145 -7.23 6.73 -17.56
C TYR A 145 -7.78 8.07 -17.05
N ALA A 146 -6.95 9.10 -16.93
CA ALA A 146 -7.42 10.43 -16.54
C ALA A 146 -8.39 11.02 -17.55
N CYS A 147 -8.20 10.77 -18.86
CA CYS A 147 -9.11 11.20 -19.91
C CYS A 147 -10.43 10.46 -19.88
N GLU A 148 -10.45 9.17 -19.55
CA GLU A 148 -11.67 8.35 -19.50
C GLU A 148 -12.60 8.74 -18.32
N TYR A 149 -12.05 9.32 -17.26
CA TYR A 149 -12.80 9.71 -16.05
C TYR A 149 -13.18 11.21 -15.99
N THR A 150 -13.07 11.96 -17.09
CA THR A 150 -13.43 13.39 -17.16
C THR A 150 -14.92 13.61 -17.50
N TRP A 151 -15.80 12.82 -16.92
CA TRP A 151 -17.27 13.02 -17.03
C TRP A 151 -17.88 13.53 -15.74
#